data_a7c80e205f899aebd29cc33aa44cdcfe
#
_entry.id   a7c80e205f899aebd29cc33aa44cdcfe
#
_cell.length_a   1.000
_cell.length_b   1.000
_cell.length_c   1.000
_cell.angle_alpha   90.00
_cell.angle_beta   90.00
_cell.angle_gamma   90.00
#
_symmetry.space_group_name_H-M   'P 1'
#
loop_
_entity.id
_entity.type
_entity.pdbx_description
1 polymer ?
#
loop_
_entity_poly.entity_id
_entity_poly.type
_entity_poly.pdbx_seq_one_letter_code
_entity_poly.pdbx_strand_id
1 'polypeptide(L)'
;MTRLECSALRCLAIMSILLHNFAHCLPDTAKENEFYLEIENYEFFWKSVFGTDFIIQILSHFGHLGVPVFVFLTGYGLAQKYDSMEHLDWKCFLFRHWKKLFVPLVVGVLAYYSVTFVMEGHLIRPVSMIVKQCTMLLNYLSPMDIHPMPYWYLGMTMQLYVVYLLFVYKRTIVPLLILAIASMIFMACQADHFSYVVMSKFNCIGWLAPLCMGIAFSRYQSKVHVERGIRLMGASVLSLVLVLLCGFNFYTWLLIPLFIVIMSVGVVKYVPVSFQKKMDFIGKNSLYLLIVHPITRVLIVPLIPSLGGYISMIIYICITVVVVYGFLNKNLVFRSLIRTFAGDYDNG
;
A
#
# COMPACT_ATOMS: atom_id res chain seq x y z
N MET A 1 -2.05 5.88 18.54
CA MET A 1 -3.30 5.75 17.73
C MET A 1 -4.16 4.64 18.29
N THR A 2 -5.50 4.77 18.20
CA THR A 2 -6.44 3.70 18.53
C THR A 2 -6.51 2.64 17.44
N ARG A 3 -7.02 1.43 17.75
CA ARG A 3 -7.25 0.38 16.73
C ARG A 3 -8.19 0.88 15.62
N LEU A 4 -9.17 1.70 15.97
CA LEU A 4 -10.14 2.24 15.01
C LEU A 4 -9.50 3.28 14.08
N GLU A 5 -8.64 4.15 14.60
CA GLU A 5 -7.84 5.08 13.78
C GLU A 5 -6.92 4.34 12.80
N CYS A 6 -6.25 3.28 13.25
CA CYS A 6 -5.43 2.45 12.35
C CYS A 6 -6.26 1.78 11.25
N SER A 7 -7.46 1.32 11.58
CA SER A 7 -8.38 0.73 10.61
C SER A 7 -8.89 1.78 9.60
N ALA A 8 -9.22 2.97 10.07
CA ALA A 8 -9.63 4.09 9.21
C ALA A 8 -8.49 4.53 8.26
N LEU A 9 -7.25 4.61 8.76
CA LEU A 9 -6.07 4.86 7.91
C LEU A 9 -5.89 3.80 6.82
N ARG A 10 -6.05 2.50 7.17
CA ARG A 10 -6.01 1.42 6.18
C ARG A 10 -7.12 1.55 5.14
N CYS A 11 -8.33 1.97 5.57
CA CYS A 11 -9.44 2.23 4.67
C CYS A 11 -9.09 3.34 3.67
N LEU A 12 -8.62 4.49 4.14
CA LEU A 12 -8.21 5.60 3.26
C LEU A 12 -7.11 5.15 2.28
N ALA A 13 -6.09 4.47 2.78
CA ALA A 13 -4.97 4.01 1.98
C ALA A 13 -5.39 2.99 0.90
N ILE A 14 -6.21 1.97 1.24
CA ILE A 14 -6.65 0.99 0.24
C ILE A 14 -7.59 1.62 -0.78
N MET A 15 -8.51 2.48 -0.36
CA MET A 15 -9.42 3.17 -1.29
C MET A 15 -8.65 4.06 -2.27
N SER A 16 -7.63 4.78 -1.78
CA SER A 16 -6.73 5.57 -2.61
C SER A 16 -6.03 4.70 -3.67
N ILE A 17 -5.47 3.55 -3.29
CA ILE A 17 -4.79 2.62 -4.21
C ILE A 17 -5.77 2.01 -5.23
N LEU A 18 -6.96 1.59 -4.80
CA LEU A 18 -7.95 1.02 -5.71
C LEU A 18 -8.39 2.04 -6.77
N LEU A 19 -8.73 3.24 -6.33
CA LEU A 19 -9.15 4.34 -7.21
C LEU A 19 -8.03 4.76 -8.17
N HIS A 20 -6.80 4.85 -7.69
CA HIS A 20 -5.61 5.07 -8.49
C HIS A 20 -5.46 4.04 -9.62
N ASN A 21 -5.45 2.76 -9.26
CA ASN A 21 -5.28 1.69 -10.21
C ASN A 21 -6.40 1.62 -11.27
N PHE A 22 -7.60 2.09 -10.93
CA PHE A 22 -8.69 2.20 -11.89
C PHE A 22 -8.57 3.46 -12.77
N ALA A 23 -8.22 4.61 -12.18
CA ALA A 23 -8.04 5.86 -12.88
C ALA A 23 -7.00 5.74 -14.02
N HIS A 24 -5.95 4.93 -13.83
CA HIS A 24 -4.95 4.61 -14.85
C HIS A 24 -5.49 3.85 -16.07
N CYS A 25 -6.69 3.30 -15.99
CA CYS A 25 -7.37 2.67 -17.15
C CYS A 25 -8.18 3.68 -17.95
N LEU A 26 -8.34 4.91 -17.48
CA LEU A 26 -9.07 5.96 -18.17
C LEU A 26 -8.13 6.71 -19.15
N PRO A 27 -8.66 7.19 -20.29
CA PRO A 27 -7.86 8.01 -21.20
C PRO A 27 -7.48 9.35 -20.57
N ASP A 28 -6.42 9.96 -21.08
CA ASP A 28 -5.99 11.33 -20.78
C ASP A 28 -5.80 11.61 -19.27
N THR A 29 -5.36 10.58 -18.51
CA THR A 29 -5.08 10.72 -17.08
C THR A 29 -3.59 10.91 -16.80
N ALA A 30 -3.30 11.75 -15.78
CA ALA A 30 -1.96 11.97 -15.29
C ALA A 30 -1.35 10.66 -14.77
N LYS A 31 -0.13 10.35 -15.23
CA LYS A 31 0.61 9.20 -14.71
C LYS A 31 1.20 9.52 -13.34
N GLU A 32 1.43 8.48 -12.55
CA GLU A 32 2.07 8.57 -11.25
C GLU A 32 3.58 8.65 -11.34
N ASN A 33 4.18 9.08 -10.24
CA ASN A 33 5.61 9.04 -9.98
C ASN A 33 5.89 8.10 -8.78
N GLU A 34 5.38 6.86 -8.82
CA GLU A 34 5.52 5.90 -7.71
C GLU A 34 6.93 5.30 -7.66
N PHE A 35 7.43 4.86 -8.81
CA PHE A 35 8.69 4.11 -8.89
C PHE A 35 9.87 4.98 -9.31
N TYR A 36 9.62 6.02 -10.05
CA TYR A 36 10.59 7.01 -10.51
C TYR A 36 9.93 8.36 -10.71
N LEU A 37 10.69 9.45 -10.58
CA LEU A 37 10.18 10.80 -10.86
C LEU A 37 10.38 11.11 -12.34
N GLU A 38 9.28 11.29 -13.04
CA GLU A 38 9.20 11.88 -14.37
C GLU A 38 8.53 13.24 -14.26
N ILE A 39 9.26 14.30 -14.56
CA ILE A 39 8.78 15.70 -14.40
C ILE A 39 7.60 15.95 -15.34
N GLU A 40 7.59 15.35 -16.50
CA GLU A 40 6.53 15.45 -17.51
C GLU A 40 5.17 14.97 -16.96
N ASN A 41 5.17 13.88 -16.17
CA ASN A 41 3.96 13.40 -15.49
C ASN A 41 3.40 14.43 -14.51
N TYR A 42 4.30 15.11 -13.80
CA TYR A 42 3.93 16.13 -12.83
C TYR A 42 3.44 17.41 -13.50
N GLU A 43 4.07 17.82 -14.58
CA GLU A 43 3.61 18.96 -15.40
C GLU A 43 2.26 18.68 -16.04
N PHE A 44 2.06 17.46 -16.57
CA PHE A 44 0.77 17.04 -17.12
C PHE A 44 -0.33 17.08 -16.06
N PHE A 45 -0.05 16.58 -14.84
CA PHE A 45 -0.98 16.68 -13.72
C PHE A 45 -1.41 18.13 -13.46
N TRP A 46 -0.48 19.08 -13.36
CA TRP A 46 -0.81 20.49 -13.11
C TRP A 46 -1.58 21.14 -14.27
N LYS A 47 -1.36 20.74 -15.50
CA LYS A 47 -2.13 21.22 -16.68
C LYS A 47 -3.54 20.65 -16.68
N SER A 48 -3.75 19.42 -16.23
CA SER A 48 -5.02 18.69 -16.32
C SER A 48 -5.91 18.81 -15.08
N VAL A 49 -5.33 19.06 -13.89
CA VAL A 49 -6.07 19.06 -12.61
C VAL A 49 -7.14 20.14 -12.52
N PHE A 50 -7.03 21.24 -13.27
CA PHE A 50 -8.03 22.30 -13.29
C PHE A 50 -9.15 22.06 -14.33
N GLY A 51 -9.17 20.92 -15.01
CA GLY A 51 -10.20 20.51 -15.96
C GLY A 51 -11.43 19.89 -15.28
N THR A 52 -12.33 19.36 -16.10
CA THR A 52 -13.59 18.73 -15.65
C THR A 52 -13.37 17.46 -14.84
N ASP A 53 -12.27 16.74 -15.07
CA ASP A 53 -11.96 15.45 -14.46
C ASP A 53 -10.95 15.56 -13.31
N PHE A 54 -10.92 16.68 -12.60
CA PHE A 54 -9.92 17.00 -11.57
C PHE A 54 -9.80 15.89 -10.50
N ILE A 55 -10.92 15.26 -10.10
CA ILE A 55 -10.89 14.14 -9.11
C ILE A 55 -10.14 12.94 -9.69
N ILE A 56 -10.40 12.59 -10.95
CA ILE A 56 -9.72 11.49 -11.64
C ILE A 56 -8.22 11.80 -11.75
N GLN A 57 -7.84 13.02 -12.10
CA GLN A 57 -6.45 13.44 -12.20
C GLN A 57 -5.72 13.32 -10.84
N ILE A 58 -6.34 13.78 -9.75
CA ILE A 58 -5.80 13.65 -8.40
C ILE A 58 -5.64 12.18 -8.01
N LEU A 59 -6.64 11.36 -8.26
CA LEU A 59 -6.61 9.93 -7.93
C LEU A 59 -5.58 9.18 -8.76
N SER A 60 -5.48 9.50 -10.05
CA SER A 60 -4.52 8.90 -10.95
C SER A 60 -3.07 9.25 -10.57
N HIS A 61 -2.79 10.51 -10.24
CA HIS A 61 -1.43 10.93 -9.93
C HIS A 61 -1.00 10.60 -8.50
N PHE A 62 -1.85 10.86 -7.49
CA PHE A 62 -1.47 10.74 -6.08
C PHE A 62 -2.02 9.50 -5.36
N GLY A 63 -2.92 8.73 -5.99
CA GLY A 63 -3.58 7.64 -5.28
C GLY A 63 -2.63 6.51 -4.82
N HIS A 64 -1.49 6.31 -5.48
CA HIS A 64 -0.42 5.40 -5.06
C HIS A 64 0.16 5.76 -3.67
N LEU A 65 0.01 7.00 -3.20
CA LEU A 65 0.49 7.44 -1.89
C LEU A 65 -0.23 6.76 -0.70
N GLY A 66 -1.21 5.90 -0.95
CA GLY A 66 -1.68 4.93 0.04
C GLY A 66 -0.61 3.91 0.48
N VAL A 67 0.38 3.60 -0.38
CA VAL A 67 1.44 2.62 -0.08
C VAL A 67 2.30 3.03 1.11
N PRO A 68 2.90 4.24 1.18
CA PRO A 68 3.68 4.64 2.36
C PRO A 68 2.86 4.66 3.65
N VAL A 69 1.55 4.91 3.60
CA VAL A 69 0.67 4.82 4.77
C VAL A 69 0.56 3.36 5.26
N PHE A 70 0.44 2.39 4.35
CA PHE A 70 0.45 0.96 4.71
C PHE A 70 1.80 0.53 5.28
N VAL A 71 2.91 1.00 4.72
CA VAL A 71 4.26 0.69 5.24
C VAL A 71 4.46 1.27 6.63
N PHE A 72 4.04 2.51 6.87
CA PHE A 72 4.01 3.13 8.20
C PHE A 72 3.19 2.28 9.18
N LEU A 73 1.96 1.88 8.82
CA LEU A 73 1.11 1.05 9.66
C LEU A 73 1.69 -0.34 9.90
N THR A 74 2.46 -0.87 8.96
CA THR A 74 3.21 -2.12 9.15
C THR A 74 4.26 -1.95 10.23
N GLY A 75 5.09 -0.92 10.16
CA GLY A 75 6.08 -0.60 11.18
C GLY A 75 5.46 -0.33 12.55
N TYR A 76 4.39 0.48 12.58
CA TYR A 76 3.62 0.77 13.79
C TYR A 76 3.09 -0.50 14.45
N GLY A 77 2.43 -1.37 13.66
CA GLY A 77 1.83 -2.61 14.16
C GLY A 77 2.86 -3.64 14.63
N LEU A 78 4.00 -3.75 13.94
CA LEU A 78 5.10 -4.63 14.36
C LEU A 78 5.66 -4.20 15.72
N ALA A 79 5.95 -2.92 15.91
CA ALA A 79 6.46 -2.41 17.18
C ALA A 79 5.42 -2.58 18.30
N GLN A 80 4.14 -2.24 18.05
CA GLN A 80 3.06 -2.43 19.05
C GLN A 80 2.91 -3.87 19.49
N LYS A 81 3.11 -4.82 18.60
CA LYS A 81 2.87 -6.24 18.90
C LYS A 81 4.09 -6.94 19.48
N TYR A 82 5.29 -6.63 18.99
CA TYR A 82 6.45 -7.47 19.25
C TYR A 82 7.50 -6.82 20.16
N ASP A 83 7.55 -5.48 20.29
CA ASP A 83 8.56 -4.83 21.13
C ASP A 83 8.41 -5.15 22.63
N SER A 84 7.20 -5.49 23.10
CA SER A 84 6.93 -5.90 24.49
C SER A 84 7.26 -7.37 24.76
N MET A 85 7.44 -8.20 23.74
CA MET A 85 7.74 -9.62 23.90
C MET A 85 9.19 -9.80 24.38
N GLU A 86 9.40 -10.61 25.42
CA GLU A 86 10.72 -10.88 25.94
C GLU A 86 11.60 -11.64 24.94
N HIS A 87 11.04 -12.66 24.34
CA HIS A 87 11.67 -13.45 23.28
C HIS A 87 10.75 -13.53 22.05
N LEU A 88 11.35 -13.36 20.87
CA LEU A 88 10.68 -13.54 19.60
C LEU A 88 11.31 -14.73 18.85
N ASP A 89 10.55 -15.82 18.72
CA ASP A 89 10.95 -16.90 17.82
C ASP A 89 10.88 -16.40 16.37
N TRP A 90 12.04 -16.15 15.79
CA TRP A 90 12.18 -15.61 14.45
C TRP A 90 11.63 -16.55 13.36
N LYS A 91 11.71 -17.88 13.53
CA LYS A 91 11.17 -18.85 12.57
C LYS A 91 9.65 -18.81 12.57
N CYS A 92 9.05 -18.85 13.74
CA CYS A 92 7.62 -18.73 13.90
C CYS A 92 7.11 -17.36 13.41
N PHE A 93 7.83 -16.26 13.70
CA PHE A 93 7.52 -14.92 13.22
C PHE A 93 7.50 -14.88 11.68
N LEU A 94 8.60 -15.28 11.02
CA LEU A 94 8.70 -15.22 9.56
C LEU A 94 7.69 -16.13 8.87
N PHE A 95 7.54 -17.38 9.35
CA PHE A 95 6.60 -18.33 8.76
C PHE A 95 5.16 -17.84 8.87
N ARG A 96 4.78 -17.27 10.01
CA ARG A 96 3.46 -16.70 10.25
C ARG A 96 3.15 -15.54 9.29
N HIS A 97 4.09 -14.61 9.16
CA HIS A 97 3.93 -13.45 8.28
C HIS A 97 3.95 -13.85 6.80
N TRP A 98 4.86 -14.76 6.41
CA TRP A 98 4.91 -15.31 5.07
C TRP A 98 3.58 -15.97 4.68
N LYS A 99 3.06 -16.84 5.51
CA LYS A 99 1.81 -17.55 5.25
C LYS A 99 0.61 -16.62 5.10
N LYS A 100 0.55 -15.55 5.91
CA LYS A 100 -0.49 -14.52 5.85
C LYS A 100 -0.52 -13.80 4.50
N LEU A 101 0.63 -13.63 3.86
CA LEU A 101 0.75 -12.97 2.55
C LEU A 101 0.67 -13.97 1.39
N PHE A 102 1.29 -15.15 1.55
CA PHE A 102 1.41 -16.17 0.52
C PHE A 102 0.05 -16.74 0.11
N VAL A 103 -0.78 -17.14 1.06
CA VAL A 103 -2.07 -17.78 0.74
C VAL A 103 -2.99 -16.85 -0.05
N PRO A 104 -3.23 -15.57 0.37
CA PRO A 104 -4.01 -14.64 -0.45
C PRO A 104 -3.36 -14.36 -1.81
N LEU A 105 -2.04 -14.26 -1.89
CA LEU A 105 -1.32 -14.05 -3.16
C LEU A 105 -1.61 -15.19 -4.14
N VAL A 106 -1.40 -16.44 -3.72
CA VAL A 106 -1.62 -17.61 -4.60
C VAL A 106 -3.07 -17.66 -5.08
N VAL A 107 -4.03 -17.49 -4.17
CA VAL A 107 -5.46 -17.45 -4.53
C VAL A 107 -5.75 -16.30 -5.51
N GLY A 108 -5.22 -15.12 -5.25
CA GLY A 108 -5.40 -13.97 -6.13
C GLY A 108 -4.78 -14.14 -7.51
N VAL A 109 -3.56 -14.67 -7.56
CA VAL A 109 -2.84 -14.98 -8.82
C VAL A 109 -3.64 -15.99 -9.64
N LEU A 110 -4.05 -17.10 -9.03
CA LEU A 110 -4.83 -18.14 -9.73
C LEU A 110 -6.18 -17.59 -10.21
N ALA A 111 -6.90 -16.86 -9.37
CA ALA A 111 -8.17 -16.25 -9.75
C ALA A 111 -8.01 -15.22 -10.88
N TYR A 112 -6.97 -14.37 -10.81
CA TYR A 112 -6.70 -13.37 -11.84
C TYR A 112 -6.43 -14.02 -13.20
N TYR A 113 -5.52 -15.00 -13.25
CA TYR A 113 -5.19 -15.69 -14.52
C TYR A 113 -6.33 -16.56 -15.02
N SER A 114 -7.18 -17.11 -14.15
CA SER A 114 -8.40 -17.82 -14.57
C SER A 114 -9.40 -16.88 -15.24
N VAL A 115 -9.63 -15.70 -14.65
CA VAL A 115 -10.55 -14.71 -15.24
C VAL A 115 -10.00 -14.18 -16.56
N THR A 116 -8.73 -13.81 -16.62
CA THR A 116 -8.11 -13.34 -17.88
C THR A 116 -8.09 -14.42 -18.96
N PHE A 117 -7.87 -15.69 -18.59
CA PHE A 117 -7.94 -16.80 -19.53
C PHE A 117 -9.37 -16.96 -20.14
N VAL A 118 -10.39 -16.82 -19.33
CA VAL A 118 -11.78 -16.88 -19.82
C VAL A 118 -12.11 -15.71 -20.75
N MET A 119 -11.55 -14.51 -20.48
CA MET A 119 -11.81 -13.33 -21.28
C MET A 119 -11.01 -13.30 -22.59
N GLU A 120 -9.74 -13.72 -22.57
CA GLU A 120 -8.82 -13.62 -23.71
C GLU A 120 -8.72 -14.92 -24.52
N GLY A 121 -9.20 -16.05 -23.99
CA GLY A 121 -9.07 -17.37 -24.61
C GLY A 121 -7.69 -18.00 -24.52
N HIS A 122 -6.71 -17.31 -23.89
CA HIS A 122 -5.33 -17.81 -23.72
C HIS A 122 -4.71 -17.26 -22.45
N LEU A 123 -3.61 -17.88 -22.00
CA LEU A 123 -2.83 -17.36 -20.89
C LEU A 123 -2.02 -16.13 -21.33
N ILE A 124 -2.23 -15.00 -20.66
CA ILE A 124 -1.53 -13.74 -20.96
C ILE A 124 -0.05 -13.76 -20.51
N ARG A 125 0.37 -14.76 -19.74
CA ARG A 125 1.75 -14.98 -19.29
C ARG A 125 2.05 -16.48 -19.24
N PRO A 126 3.33 -16.89 -19.47
CA PRO A 126 3.76 -18.27 -19.32
C PRO A 126 3.55 -18.80 -17.89
N VAL A 127 3.21 -20.08 -17.75
CA VAL A 127 3.01 -20.74 -16.45
C VAL A 127 4.23 -20.58 -15.54
N SER A 128 5.43 -20.63 -16.09
CA SER A 128 6.68 -20.44 -15.33
C SER A 128 6.74 -19.05 -14.63
N MET A 129 6.23 -18.00 -15.26
CA MET A 129 6.16 -16.66 -14.65
C MET A 129 5.09 -16.60 -13.57
N ILE A 130 3.94 -17.24 -13.77
CA ILE A 130 2.88 -17.34 -12.77
C ILE A 130 3.40 -18.02 -11.50
N VAL A 131 4.13 -19.13 -11.66
CA VAL A 131 4.76 -19.86 -10.54
C VAL A 131 5.81 -18.99 -9.84
N LYS A 132 6.71 -18.34 -10.60
CA LYS A 132 7.72 -17.43 -10.04
C LYS A 132 7.10 -16.31 -9.21
N GLN A 133 5.97 -15.74 -9.65
CA GLN A 133 5.28 -14.69 -8.91
C GLN A 133 4.78 -15.19 -7.54
N CYS A 134 4.29 -16.43 -7.46
CA CYS A 134 3.87 -17.01 -6.19
C CYS A 134 5.03 -17.17 -5.18
N THR A 135 6.28 -17.20 -5.62
CA THR A 135 7.45 -17.27 -4.71
C THR A 135 7.72 -15.96 -3.96
N MET A 136 7.12 -14.82 -4.34
CA MET A 136 7.41 -13.46 -3.85
C MET A 136 8.85 -12.97 -4.17
N LEU A 137 9.58 -13.69 -5.03
CA LEU A 137 10.95 -13.33 -5.40
C LEU A 137 11.05 -12.48 -6.68
N LEU A 138 9.94 -12.30 -7.42
CA LEU A 138 9.95 -11.50 -8.65
C LEU A 138 10.37 -10.04 -8.41
N ASN A 139 10.12 -9.50 -7.23
CA ASN A 139 10.59 -8.17 -6.84
C ASN A 139 12.12 -8.00 -7.02
N TYR A 140 12.89 -9.09 -6.84
CA TYR A 140 14.34 -9.10 -7.04
C TYR A 140 14.75 -9.55 -8.43
N LEU A 141 14.06 -10.58 -8.96
CA LEU A 141 14.47 -11.26 -10.18
C LEU A 141 14.06 -10.52 -11.43
N SER A 142 12.83 -10.02 -11.46
CA SER A 142 12.22 -9.35 -12.62
C SER A 142 11.00 -8.54 -12.18
N PRO A 143 11.16 -7.39 -11.52
CA PRO A 143 10.03 -6.65 -10.97
C PRO A 143 9.02 -6.20 -12.03
N MET A 144 9.47 -5.94 -13.25
CA MET A 144 8.60 -5.55 -14.37
C MET A 144 7.74 -6.70 -14.90
N ASP A 145 8.04 -7.95 -14.53
CA ASP A 145 7.26 -9.13 -14.89
C ASP A 145 6.14 -9.45 -13.89
N ILE A 146 6.04 -8.70 -12.80
CA ILE A 146 4.97 -8.87 -11.83
C ILE A 146 3.64 -8.48 -12.46
N HIS A 147 2.68 -9.41 -12.48
CA HIS A 147 1.37 -9.19 -13.07
C HIS A 147 0.27 -9.96 -12.32
N PRO A 148 -0.81 -9.30 -11.88
CA PRO A 148 -1.03 -7.85 -11.96
C PRO A 148 -0.07 -7.06 -11.07
N MET A 149 0.30 -5.88 -11.52
CA MET A 149 1.30 -5.01 -10.90
C MET A 149 1.12 -4.81 -9.38
N PRO A 150 -0.07 -4.55 -8.81
CA PRO A 150 -0.23 -4.31 -7.36
C PRO A 150 0.28 -5.41 -6.43
N TYR A 151 0.55 -6.62 -6.95
CA TYR A 151 1.03 -7.73 -6.12
C TYR A 151 2.52 -7.61 -5.73
N TRP A 152 3.27 -6.68 -6.33
CA TRP A 152 4.64 -6.36 -5.90
C TRP A 152 4.73 -6.00 -4.41
N TYR A 153 3.68 -5.35 -3.89
CA TYR A 153 3.59 -4.92 -2.51
C TYR A 153 3.73 -6.09 -1.51
N LEU A 154 3.27 -7.29 -1.85
CA LEU A 154 3.34 -8.45 -0.96
C LEU A 154 4.77 -8.96 -0.80
N GLY A 155 5.52 -9.06 -1.89
CA GLY A 155 6.94 -9.40 -1.86
C GLY A 155 7.77 -8.38 -1.08
N MET A 156 7.56 -7.10 -1.35
CA MET A 156 8.19 -6.00 -0.62
C MET A 156 7.85 -6.03 0.88
N THR A 157 6.60 -6.28 1.25
CA THR A 157 6.17 -6.37 2.65
C THR A 157 6.87 -7.52 3.38
N MET A 158 7.09 -8.67 2.72
CA MET A 158 7.84 -9.78 3.32
C MET A 158 9.30 -9.39 3.63
N GLN A 159 9.93 -8.63 2.74
CA GLN A 159 11.27 -8.09 2.97
C GLN A 159 11.30 -7.14 4.18
N LEU A 160 10.29 -6.29 4.34
CA LEU A 160 10.18 -5.39 5.50
C LEU A 160 10.07 -6.16 6.82
N TYR A 161 9.43 -7.32 6.85
CA TYR A 161 9.41 -8.18 8.04
C TYR A 161 10.81 -8.74 8.37
N VAL A 162 11.57 -9.12 7.35
CA VAL A 162 12.96 -9.56 7.54
C VAL A 162 13.83 -8.41 8.07
N VAL A 163 13.70 -7.21 7.48
CA VAL A 163 14.43 -6.01 7.93
C VAL A 163 14.07 -5.67 9.39
N TYR A 164 12.77 -5.70 9.74
CA TYR A 164 12.35 -5.46 11.12
C TYR A 164 13.03 -6.43 12.09
N LEU A 165 13.03 -7.72 11.77
CA LEU A 165 13.59 -8.76 12.62
C LEU A 165 15.10 -8.60 12.82
N LEU A 166 15.84 -8.34 11.74
CA LEU A 166 17.32 -8.32 11.76
C LEU A 166 17.90 -7.01 12.30
N PHE A 167 17.28 -5.87 11.96
CA PHE A 167 17.90 -4.57 12.19
C PHE A 167 17.15 -3.68 13.18
N VAL A 168 15.89 -3.98 13.48
CA VAL A 168 15.01 -3.04 14.17
C VAL A 168 14.41 -3.59 15.47
N TYR A 169 14.10 -4.87 15.54
CA TYR A 169 13.47 -5.48 16.71
C TYR A 169 14.26 -5.18 17.99
N LYS A 170 13.59 -4.58 18.98
CA LYS A 170 14.17 -4.14 20.27
C LYS A 170 15.40 -3.20 20.18
N ARG A 171 15.74 -2.67 19.03
CA ARG A 171 16.83 -1.70 18.90
C ARG A 171 16.37 -0.30 19.31
N THR A 172 17.32 0.53 19.69
CA THR A 172 17.09 1.95 20.02
C THR A 172 16.63 2.76 18.79
N ILE A 173 16.44 4.07 18.96
CA ILE A 173 16.08 4.96 17.84
C ILE A 173 17.22 5.13 16.82
N VAL A 174 18.47 5.00 17.26
CA VAL A 174 19.64 5.27 16.40
C VAL A 174 19.69 4.34 15.18
N PRO A 175 19.60 3.00 15.29
CA PRO A 175 19.53 2.12 14.12
C PRO A 175 18.37 2.44 13.18
N LEU A 176 17.19 2.87 13.70
CA LEU A 176 16.08 3.27 12.84
C LEU A 176 16.43 4.52 12.02
N LEU A 177 17.04 5.53 12.65
CA LEU A 177 17.46 6.75 11.95
C LEU A 177 18.53 6.44 10.90
N ILE A 178 19.53 5.63 11.26
CA ILE A 178 20.58 5.21 10.33
C ILE A 178 19.95 4.49 9.13
N LEU A 179 19.06 3.54 9.35
CA LEU A 179 18.42 2.76 8.30
C LEU A 179 17.57 3.64 7.37
N ALA A 180 16.78 4.56 7.94
CA ALA A 180 15.97 5.48 7.17
C ALA A 180 16.83 6.45 6.34
N ILE A 181 17.84 7.08 6.96
CA ILE A 181 18.72 8.03 6.29
C ILE A 181 19.57 7.32 5.22
N ALA A 182 20.16 6.16 5.54
CA ALA A 182 20.96 5.39 4.60
C ALA A 182 20.18 4.98 3.35
N SER A 183 18.90 4.56 3.53
CA SER A 183 18.05 4.24 2.38
C SER A 183 17.76 5.46 1.49
N MET A 184 17.51 6.62 2.09
CA MET A 184 17.27 7.86 1.37
C MET A 184 18.54 8.35 0.65
N ILE A 185 19.70 8.30 1.30
CA ILE A 185 21.00 8.63 0.68
C ILE A 185 21.29 7.68 -0.47
N PHE A 186 21.09 6.36 -0.26
CA PHE A 186 21.27 5.38 -1.32
C PHE A 186 20.41 5.71 -2.55
N MET A 187 19.12 6.01 -2.35
CA MET A 187 18.22 6.41 -3.42
C MET A 187 18.67 7.71 -4.10
N ALA A 188 19.11 8.69 -3.30
CA ALA A 188 19.61 9.98 -3.82
C ALA A 188 20.87 9.82 -4.67
N CYS A 189 21.80 8.94 -4.26
CA CYS A 189 23.00 8.62 -5.04
C CYS A 189 22.69 7.88 -6.36
N GLN A 190 21.48 7.33 -6.52
CA GLN A 190 21.05 6.63 -7.74
C GLN A 190 20.17 7.50 -8.64
N ALA A 191 20.09 8.80 -8.40
CA ALA A 191 19.17 9.72 -9.12
C ALA A 191 19.24 9.59 -10.64
N ASP A 192 20.45 9.43 -11.21
CA ASP A 192 20.68 9.31 -12.64
C ASP A 192 20.56 7.86 -13.17
N HIS A 193 20.24 6.91 -12.29
CA HIS A 193 20.16 5.48 -12.60
C HIS A 193 18.72 4.94 -12.44
N PHE A 194 17.89 5.17 -13.46
CA PHE A 194 16.48 4.74 -13.48
C PHE A 194 16.27 3.32 -12.96
N SER A 195 17.01 2.34 -13.48
CA SER A 195 16.84 0.93 -13.11
C SER A 195 17.06 0.66 -11.61
N TYR A 196 18.06 1.30 -10.99
CA TYR A 196 18.34 1.10 -9.56
C TYR A 196 17.30 1.77 -8.68
N VAL A 197 16.79 2.95 -9.05
CA VAL A 197 15.70 3.62 -8.33
C VAL A 197 14.43 2.77 -8.38
N VAL A 198 14.04 2.32 -9.57
CA VAL A 198 12.88 1.45 -9.79
C VAL A 198 13.02 0.16 -8.99
N MET A 199 14.16 -0.53 -9.09
CA MET A 199 14.43 -1.75 -8.30
C MET A 199 14.31 -1.50 -6.79
N SER A 200 14.81 -0.37 -6.30
CA SER A 200 14.71 0.00 -4.89
C SER A 200 13.28 0.22 -4.43
N LYS A 201 12.43 0.80 -5.30
CA LYS A 201 11.01 1.04 -5.05
C LYS A 201 10.17 -0.24 -5.12
N PHE A 202 10.52 -1.21 -5.97
CA PHE A 202 9.89 -2.54 -5.93
C PHE A 202 10.29 -3.36 -4.71
N ASN A 203 11.38 -3.00 -4.04
CA ASN A 203 11.94 -3.68 -2.89
C ASN A 203 11.87 -2.81 -1.62
N CYS A 204 12.24 -3.37 -0.48
CA CYS A 204 12.11 -2.71 0.82
C CYS A 204 12.93 -1.41 0.95
N ILE A 205 14.02 -1.24 0.18
CA ILE A 205 14.93 -0.10 0.29
C ILE A 205 14.18 1.22 0.12
N GLY A 206 13.34 1.35 -0.90
CA GLY A 206 12.56 2.56 -1.15
C GLY A 206 11.50 2.90 -0.09
N TRP A 207 11.29 2.00 0.88
CA TRP A 207 10.20 2.08 1.87
C TRP A 207 10.67 2.03 3.32
N LEU A 208 11.99 1.99 3.56
CA LEU A 208 12.54 1.91 4.93
C LEU A 208 12.22 3.16 5.76
N ALA A 209 12.21 4.34 5.16
CA ALA A 209 11.91 5.57 5.88
C ALA A 209 10.49 5.59 6.49
N PRO A 210 9.39 5.34 5.75
CA PRO A 210 8.06 5.24 6.35
C PRO A 210 7.90 4.05 7.30
N LEU A 211 8.59 2.90 7.11
CA LEU A 211 8.63 1.81 8.08
C LEU A 211 9.21 2.27 9.42
N CYS A 212 10.40 2.85 9.38
CA CYS A 212 11.10 3.35 10.57
C CYS A 212 10.30 4.44 11.27
N MET A 213 9.63 5.32 10.51
CA MET A 213 8.73 6.33 11.06
C MET A 213 7.56 5.68 11.83
N GLY A 214 6.96 4.61 11.30
CA GLY A 214 5.89 3.87 11.97
C GLY A 214 6.34 3.25 13.29
N ILE A 215 7.53 2.63 13.31
CA ILE A 215 8.13 2.03 14.50
C ILE A 215 8.47 3.11 15.54
N ALA A 216 9.11 4.19 15.11
CA ALA A 216 9.45 5.31 16.00
C ALA A 216 8.18 5.93 16.59
N PHE A 217 7.16 6.16 15.76
CA PHE A 217 5.88 6.68 16.23
C PHE A 217 5.24 5.76 17.28
N SER A 218 5.26 4.44 17.07
CA SER A 218 4.75 3.46 18.03
C SER A 218 5.46 3.57 19.39
N ARG A 219 6.80 3.62 19.39
CA ARG A 219 7.63 3.64 20.60
C ARG A 219 7.54 4.93 21.38
N TYR A 220 7.37 6.05 20.68
CA TYR A 220 7.44 7.38 21.28
C TYR A 220 6.10 8.12 21.30
N GLN A 221 4.98 7.49 20.91
CA GLN A 221 3.67 8.14 20.86
C GLN A 221 3.18 8.68 22.21
N SER A 222 3.63 8.10 23.33
CA SER A 222 3.34 8.64 24.69
C SER A 222 4.03 9.96 24.97
N LYS A 223 5.15 10.24 24.29
CA LYS A 223 5.91 11.49 24.40
C LYS A 223 5.47 12.54 23.36
N VAL A 224 4.95 12.07 22.22
CA VAL A 224 4.45 12.93 21.17
C VAL A 224 2.92 12.96 21.26
N HIS A 225 2.39 13.97 21.95
CA HIS A 225 0.95 14.16 22.11
C HIS A 225 0.34 14.55 20.75
N VAL A 226 -0.08 13.56 19.97
CA VAL A 226 -0.79 13.77 18.69
C VAL A 226 -2.29 13.87 18.99
N GLU A 227 -2.68 15.03 19.52
CA GLU A 227 -4.07 15.35 19.82
C GLU A 227 -4.63 16.34 18.79
N ARG A 228 -5.97 16.37 18.70
CA ARG A 228 -6.64 17.36 17.86
C ARG A 228 -6.31 18.78 18.35
N GLY A 229 -5.89 19.64 17.45
CA GLY A 229 -5.58 21.02 17.76
C GLY A 229 -4.87 21.73 16.61
N ILE A 230 -4.73 23.04 16.73
CA ILE A 230 -4.20 23.91 15.65
C ILE A 230 -2.80 23.44 15.16
N ARG A 231 -1.96 22.88 16.04
CA ARG A 231 -0.63 22.38 15.68
C ARG A 231 -0.71 21.17 14.74
N LEU A 232 -1.60 20.21 15.05
CA LEU A 232 -1.78 19.01 14.20
C LEU A 232 -2.42 19.40 12.87
N MET A 233 -3.38 20.31 12.87
CA MET A 233 -3.99 20.82 11.65
C MET A 233 -2.93 21.55 10.79
N GLY A 234 -2.15 22.43 11.38
CA GLY A 234 -1.06 23.13 10.69
C GLY A 234 -0.01 22.18 10.11
N ALA A 235 0.39 21.14 10.89
CA ALA A 235 1.32 20.12 10.40
C ALA A 235 0.73 19.32 9.22
N SER A 236 -0.57 18.99 9.25
CA SER A 236 -1.23 18.28 8.15
C SER A 236 -1.34 19.12 6.89
N VAL A 237 -1.71 20.41 7.02
CA VAL A 237 -1.78 21.35 5.90
C VAL A 237 -0.39 21.59 5.32
N LEU A 238 0.61 21.84 6.17
CA LEU A 238 2.00 22.02 5.73
C LEU A 238 2.49 20.76 4.99
N SER A 239 2.20 19.56 5.52
CA SER A 239 2.58 18.32 4.85
C SER A 239 1.90 18.17 3.49
N LEU A 240 0.65 18.55 3.34
CA LEU A 240 -0.03 18.57 2.03
C LEU A 240 0.69 19.51 1.05
N VAL A 241 1.01 20.74 1.48
CA VAL A 241 1.76 21.69 0.67
C VAL A 241 3.12 21.14 0.27
N LEU A 242 3.83 20.47 1.21
CA LEU A 242 5.13 19.87 0.91
C LEU A 242 5.02 18.67 -0.05
N VAL A 243 3.96 17.86 0.03
CA VAL A 243 3.68 16.80 -0.98
C VAL A 243 3.58 17.42 -2.37
N LEU A 244 2.86 18.54 -2.50
CA LEU A 244 2.69 19.22 -3.78
C LEU A 244 3.98 19.90 -4.27
N LEU A 245 4.81 20.46 -3.40
CA LEU A 245 6.05 21.13 -3.78
C LEU A 245 7.20 20.16 -4.07
N CYS A 246 7.25 19.04 -3.35
CA CYS A 246 8.34 18.06 -3.47
C CYS A 246 8.32 17.27 -4.78
N GLY A 247 7.24 17.27 -5.54
CA GLY A 247 7.12 16.57 -6.83
C GLY A 247 7.91 17.20 -7.99
N PHE A 248 8.52 18.39 -7.81
CA PHE A 248 9.29 19.07 -8.86
C PHE A 248 10.77 18.70 -8.90
N ASN A 249 11.29 17.98 -7.91
CA ASN A 249 12.70 17.64 -7.84
C ASN A 249 12.89 16.25 -7.24
N PHE A 250 13.80 15.45 -7.83
CA PHE A 250 14.05 14.07 -7.44
C PHE A 250 14.40 13.92 -5.95
N TYR A 251 15.27 14.77 -5.43
CA TYR A 251 15.74 14.65 -4.05
C TYR A 251 14.62 14.97 -3.04
N THR A 252 13.78 15.94 -3.35
CA THR A 252 12.64 16.29 -2.51
C THR A 252 11.48 15.28 -2.67
N TRP A 253 11.31 14.70 -3.86
CA TRP A 253 10.33 13.64 -4.11
C TRP A 253 10.52 12.43 -3.19
N LEU A 254 11.77 12.10 -2.82
CA LEU A 254 12.06 11.05 -1.84
C LEU A 254 11.44 11.29 -0.45
N LEU A 255 11.09 12.54 -0.12
CA LEU A 255 10.47 12.92 1.15
C LEU A 255 8.94 12.79 1.14
N ILE A 256 8.30 12.75 -0.02
CA ILE A 256 6.84 12.66 -0.15
C ILE A 256 6.22 11.54 0.71
N PRO A 257 6.81 10.31 0.77
CA PRO A 257 6.30 9.24 1.63
C PRO A 257 6.20 9.60 3.12
N LEU A 258 7.06 10.48 3.61
CA LEU A 258 7.02 10.93 5.01
C LEU A 258 5.93 11.98 5.23
N PHE A 259 5.81 12.94 4.32
CA PHE A 259 4.79 13.99 4.42
C PHE A 259 3.38 13.44 4.28
N ILE A 260 3.15 12.49 3.37
CA ILE A 260 1.82 11.88 3.23
C ILE A 260 1.40 11.10 4.48
N VAL A 261 2.35 10.45 5.17
CA VAL A 261 2.08 9.79 6.45
C VAL A 261 1.68 10.80 7.52
N ILE A 262 2.41 11.92 7.67
CA ILE A 262 2.09 12.98 8.64
C ILE A 262 0.68 13.53 8.36
N MET A 263 0.41 13.87 7.09
CA MET A 263 -0.90 14.35 6.66
C MET A 263 -2.01 13.34 6.99
N SER A 264 -1.81 12.06 6.64
CA SER A 264 -2.83 11.01 6.82
C SER A 264 -3.12 10.74 8.29
N VAL A 265 -2.08 10.69 9.14
CA VAL A 265 -2.24 10.57 10.61
C VAL A 265 -2.99 11.77 11.16
N GLY A 266 -2.68 12.98 10.69
CA GLY A 266 -3.41 14.18 11.07
C GLY A 266 -4.87 14.10 10.66
N VAL A 267 -5.16 13.81 9.40
CA VAL A 267 -6.53 13.74 8.86
C VAL A 267 -7.38 12.74 9.66
N VAL A 268 -6.88 11.53 9.92
CA VAL A 268 -7.66 10.51 10.63
C VAL A 268 -8.07 10.93 12.04
N LYS A 269 -7.27 11.76 12.70
CA LYS A 269 -7.60 12.31 14.02
C LYS A 269 -8.84 13.20 13.98
N TYR A 270 -9.14 13.87 12.85
CA TYR A 270 -10.33 14.71 12.70
C TYR A 270 -11.55 13.95 12.19
N VAL A 271 -11.39 12.71 11.69
CA VAL A 271 -12.54 11.88 11.29
C VAL A 271 -13.35 11.52 12.53
N PRO A 272 -14.69 11.78 12.54
CA PRO A 272 -15.56 11.40 13.67
C PRO A 272 -15.52 9.88 13.92
N VAL A 273 -15.59 9.47 15.19
CA VAL A 273 -15.57 8.05 15.59
C VAL A 273 -16.69 7.24 14.91
N SER A 274 -17.87 7.84 14.75
CA SER A 274 -18.99 7.21 14.04
C SER A 274 -18.64 6.89 12.58
N PHE A 275 -17.88 7.74 11.92
CA PHE A 275 -17.42 7.54 10.55
C PHE A 275 -16.27 6.51 10.49
N GLN A 276 -15.33 6.58 11.43
CA GLN A 276 -14.26 5.57 11.55
C GLN A 276 -14.84 4.15 11.72
N LYS A 277 -15.96 4.00 12.47
CA LYS A 277 -16.66 2.71 12.59
C LYS A 277 -17.20 2.20 11.25
N LYS A 278 -17.70 3.08 10.37
CA LYS A 278 -18.15 2.70 9.02
C LYS A 278 -16.98 2.27 8.12
N MET A 279 -15.80 2.85 8.32
CA MET A 279 -14.58 2.51 7.58
C MET A 279 -13.93 1.21 8.05
N ASP A 280 -14.30 0.70 9.23
CA ASP A 280 -13.61 -0.40 9.91
C ASP A 280 -13.61 -1.71 9.10
N PHE A 281 -14.73 -2.04 8.42
CA PHE A 281 -14.80 -3.24 7.58
C PHE A 281 -13.76 -3.20 6.44
N ILE A 282 -13.68 -2.08 5.72
CA ILE A 282 -12.75 -1.90 4.59
C ILE A 282 -11.30 -1.93 5.10
N GLY A 283 -11.02 -1.22 6.19
CA GLY A 283 -9.68 -1.15 6.76
C GLY A 283 -9.15 -2.50 7.26
N LYS A 284 -9.98 -3.29 7.93
CA LYS A 284 -9.63 -4.65 8.40
C LYS A 284 -9.40 -5.63 7.26
N ASN A 285 -10.09 -5.44 6.14
CA ASN A 285 -10.04 -6.34 4.99
C ASN A 285 -9.20 -5.79 3.83
N SER A 286 -8.37 -4.79 4.08
CA SER A 286 -7.57 -4.11 3.05
C SER A 286 -6.68 -5.05 2.23
N LEU A 287 -6.13 -6.12 2.81
CA LEU A 287 -5.35 -7.13 2.10
C LEU A 287 -6.21 -7.88 1.05
N TYR A 288 -7.43 -8.27 1.40
CA TYR A 288 -8.33 -8.95 0.46
C TYR A 288 -8.79 -8.01 -0.66
N LEU A 289 -9.03 -6.74 -0.34
CA LEU A 289 -9.32 -5.71 -1.34
C LEU A 289 -8.13 -5.53 -2.30
N LEU A 290 -6.89 -5.50 -1.78
CA LEU A 290 -5.68 -5.46 -2.59
C LEU A 290 -5.56 -6.67 -3.54
N ILE A 291 -6.00 -7.85 -3.10
CA ILE A 291 -5.94 -9.07 -3.91
C ILE A 291 -7.05 -9.11 -4.97
N VAL A 292 -8.26 -8.68 -4.62
CA VAL A 292 -9.44 -8.81 -5.49
C VAL A 292 -9.52 -7.71 -6.54
N HIS A 293 -9.05 -6.48 -6.23
CA HIS A 293 -9.27 -5.35 -7.13
C HIS A 293 -8.68 -5.48 -8.55
N PRO A 294 -7.53 -6.14 -8.82
CA PRO A 294 -7.10 -6.32 -10.19
C PRO A 294 -8.04 -7.21 -10.99
N ILE A 295 -8.68 -8.20 -10.33
CA ILE A 295 -9.63 -9.12 -10.94
C ILE A 295 -10.90 -8.36 -11.35
N THR A 296 -11.48 -7.59 -10.42
CA THR A 296 -12.68 -6.78 -10.71
C THR A 296 -12.40 -5.68 -11.72
N ARG A 297 -11.18 -5.13 -11.74
CA ARG A 297 -10.75 -4.13 -12.72
C ARG A 297 -10.80 -4.69 -14.14
N VAL A 298 -10.26 -5.87 -14.38
CA VAL A 298 -10.30 -6.52 -15.71
C VAL A 298 -11.73 -6.71 -16.21
N LEU A 299 -12.69 -7.01 -15.31
CA LEU A 299 -14.09 -7.18 -15.66
C LEU A 299 -14.80 -5.87 -15.99
N ILE A 300 -14.42 -4.75 -15.36
CA ILE A 300 -15.12 -3.47 -15.47
C ILE A 300 -14.52 -2.55 -16.54
N VAL A 301 -13.21 -2.63 -16.80
CA VAL A 301 -12.55 -1.78 -17.81
C VAL A 301 -13.21 -1.84 -19.19
N PRO A 302 -13.65 -3.00 -19.73
CA PRO A 302 -14.35 -3.05 -21.01
C PRO A 302 -15.68 -2.27 -21.06
N LEU A 303 -16.27 -1.94 -19.90
CA LEU A 303 -17.52 -1.19 -19.80
C LEU A 303 -17.33 0.33 -19.81
N ILE A 304 -16.10 0.82 -19.71
CA ILE A 304 -15.79 2.27 -19.64
C ILE A 304 -16.36 3.04 -20.85
N PRO A 305 -16.22 2.56 -22.10
CA PRO A 305 -16.73 3.29 -23.26
C PRO A 305 -18.25 3.52 -23.24
N SER A 306 -19.02 2.60 -22.61
CA SER A 306 -20.48 2.68 -22.56
C SER A 306 -21.02 3.43 -21.33
N LEU A 307 -20.29 3.38 -20.20
CA LEU A 307 -20.76 3.92 -18.91
C LEU A 307 -20.08 5.23 -18.53
N GLY A 308 -18.93 5.55 -19.14
CA GLY A 308 -18.08 6.66 -18.72
C GLY A 308 -17.23 6.35 -17.48
N GLY A 309 -16.18 7.16 -17.27
CA GLY A 309 -15.15 6.91 -16.27
C GLY A 309 -15.65 6.91 -14.84
N TYR A 310 -16.43 7.93 -14.42
CA TYR A 310 -16.92 8.04 -13.03
C TYR A 310 -17.88 6.92 -12.64
N ILE A 311 -18.83 6.57 -13.52
CA ILE A 311 -19.80 5.50 -13.24
C ILE A 311 -19.08 4.17 -13.14
N SER A 312 -18.19 3.88 -14.10
CA SER A 312 -17.39 2.64 -14.09
C SER A 312 -16.51 2.53 -12.83
N MET A 313 -15.93 3.63 -12.35
CA MET A 313 -15.14 3.68 -11.13
C MET A 313 -15.97 3.37 -9.88
N ILE A 314 -17.20 3.90 -9.79
CA ILE A 314 -18.13 3.61 -8.69
C ILE A 314 -18.53 2.13 -8.71
N ILE A 315 -18.92 1.61 -9.88
CA ILE A 315 -19.28 0.20 -10.06
C ILE A 315 -18.13 -0.72 -9.68
N TYR A 316 -16.91 -0.40 -10.13
CA TYR A 316 -15.70 -1.14 -9.80
C TYR A 316 -15.47 -1.24 -8.28
N ILE A 317 -15.54 -0.12 -7.55
CA ILE A 317 -15.38 -0.12 -6.09
C ILE A 317 -16.49 -0.93 -5.42
N CYS A 318 -17.75 -0.71 -5.80
CA CYS A 318 -18.89 -1.43 -5.25
C CYS A 318 -18.75 -2.94 -5.45
N ILE A 319 -18.42 -3.39 -6.65
CA ILE A 319 -18.24 -4.82 -6.96
C ILE A 319 -17.05 -5.38 -6.18
N THR A 320 -15.92 -4.66 -6.12
CA THR A 320 -14.73 -5.10 -5.34
C THR A 320 -15.08 -5.32 -3.87
N VAL A 321 -15.80 -4.38 -3.25
CA VAL A 321 -16.22 -4.48 -1.84
C VAL A 321 -17.23 -5.61 -1.65
N VAL A 322 -18.22 -5.75 -2.54
CA VAL A 322 -19.24 -6.81 -2.47
C VAL A 322 -18.63 -8.20 -2.64
N VAL A 323 -17.68 -8.37 -3.57
CA VAL A 323 -16.96 -9.64 -3.77
C VAL A 323 -16.18 -10.01 -2.50
N VAL A 324 -15.43 -9.07 -1.92
CA VAL A 324 -14.70 -9.32 -0.67
C VAL A 324 -15.65 -9.63 0.47
N TYR A 325 -16.74 -8.88 0.61
CA TYR A 325 -17.76 -9.12 1.65
C TYR A 325 -18.40 -10.51 1.50
N GLY A 326 -18.84 -10.86 0.28
CA GLY A 326 -19.45 -12.15 -0.02
C GLY A 326 -18.50 -13.32 0.23
N PHE A 327 -17.23 -13.17 -0.17
CA PHE A 327 -16.19 -14.16 0.05
C PHE A 327 -15.94 -14.42 1.54
N LEU A 328 -15.87 -13.37 2.33
CA LEU A 328 -15.63 -13.48 3.78
C LEU A 328 -16.85 -14.02 4.55
N ASN A 329 -18.09 -13.76 4.10
CA ASN A 329 -19.28 -14.19 4.79
C ASN A 329 -19.79 -15.58 4.38
N LYS A 330 -19.66 -15.95 3.09
CA LYS A 330 -20.14 -17.25 2.61
C LYS A 330 -19.21 -18.43 2.89
N ASN A 331 -17.94 -18.17 3.16
CA ASN A 331 -16.96 -19.23 3.37
C ASN A 331 -16.62 -19.42 4.86
N LEU A 332 -17.54 -20.02 5.61
CA LEU A 332 -17.19 -20.74 6.86
C LEU A 332 -16.05 -21.76 6.60
N VAL A 333 -16.05 -22.44 5.46
CA VAL A 333 -14.99 -23.37 5.04
C VAL A 333 -13.69 -22.64 4.74
N PHE A 334 -13.69 -21.51 4.03
CA PHE A 334 -12.47 -20.75 3.75
C PHE A 334 -11.97 -19.96 4.98
N ARG A 335 -12.88 -19.49 5.85
CA ARG A 335 -12.52 -18.99 7.19
C ARG A 335 -11.92 -20.11 8.05
N SER A 336 -12.44 -21.31 8.00
CA SER A 336 -11.88 -22.50 8.65
C SER A 336 -10.51 -22.83 8.07
N LEU A 337 -10.36 -22.89 6.75
CA LEU A 337 -9.06 -23.08 6.10
C LEU A 337 -8.06 -21.96 6.45
N ILE A 338 -8.43 -20.70 6.34
CA ILE A 338 -7.56 -19.59 6.75
C ILE A 338 -7.28 -19.63 8.26
N ARG A 339 -8.25 -19.97 9.12
CA ARG A 339 -8.03 -20.13 10.55
C ARG A 339 -7.15 -21.36 10.86
N THR A 340 -7.43 -22.50 10.27
CA THR A 340 -6.62 -23.72 10.43
C THR A 340 -5.22 -23.52 9.87
N PHE A 341 -5.11 -22.80 8.75
CA PHE A 341 -3.84 -22.48 8.12
C PHE A 341 -3.16 -21.23 8.66
N ALA A 342 -3.84 -20.25 9.20
CA ALA A 342 -3.25 -19.02 9.75
C ALA A 342 -3.05 -19.03 11.27
N GLY A 343 -3.67 -19.95 12.00
CA GLY A 343 -3.76 -19.95 13.47
C GLY A 343 -4.76 -18.91 13.97
N ASP A 344 -5.45 -19.20 15.08
CA ASP A 344 -6.39 -18.27 15.72
C ASP A 344 -5.69 -16.97 16.12
N TYR A 345 -5.98 -15.88 15.40
CA TYR A 345 -5.33 -14.56 15.56
C TYR A 345 -6.17 -13.52 16.31
N ASP A 346 -7.37 -13.88 16.78
CA ASP A 346 -8.28 -12.93 17.43
C ASP A 346 -8.23 -12.93 18.97
N ASN A 347 -7.36 -13.72 19.60
CA ASN A 347 -7.16 -13.73 21.05
C ASN A 347 -5.78 -13.16 21.42
N GLY A 348 -5.68 -11.79 21.45
CA GLY A 348 -4.52 -11.09 21.93
C GLY A 348 -4.63 -9.59 21.64
#